data_d742778a37fa2cb88ec1acbf8d87a524
#
_entry.id   d742778a37fa2cb88ec1acbf8d87a524
#
_cell.length_a   1.000
_cell.length_b   1.000
_cell.length_c   1.000
_cell.angle_alpha   90.00
_cell.angle_beta   90.00
_cell.angle_gamma   90.00
#
_symmetry.space_group_name_H-M   'P 1'
#
loop_
_entity.id
_entity.type
_entity.pdbx_description
1 polymer ?
#
loop_
_entity_poly.entity_id
_entity_poly.type
_entity_poly.pdbx_seq_one_letter_code
_entity_poly.pdbx_strand_id
1 'polypeptide(L)'
;SACLVGSEMCIRDSGTIEVIGEKEYFFNLDDGDKMYPSDTTYIHNYTVENNQRVFIHFLPLEEDIPGYDYNVKLIQLENILTKDIIPLTEETADSIGNDRINATSLWITGNYLNIEHQFFHSNNPDKKHMLNLVINETAETPDPEDEYFTLEFRHNAYNDEQRTPGWGIVSFRLDKIAKQLTGKKGLKIIVNTIYDGKQTYTIDLKK
;
A
#
# COMPACT_ATOMS: atom_id res chain seq x y z
N SER A 1 -3.09 6.72 13.86
CA SER A 1 -3.09 8.10 14.37
C SER A 1 -4.52 8.59 14.50
N ALA A 2 -4.88 9.12 15.66
CA ALA A 2 -6.17 9.75 15.87
C ALA A 2 -6.10 11.23 15.46
N CYS A 3 -7.11 11.72 14.76
CA CYS A 3 -7.28 13.15 14.52
C CYS A 3 -8.45 13.67 15.37
N LEU A 4 -8.49 14.96 15.66
CA LEU A 4 -9.57 15.62 16.39
C LEU A 4 -10.43 16.40 15.41
N VAL A 5 -11.74 16.12 15.41
CA VAL A 5 -12.75 16.91 14.71
C VAL A 5 -13.73 17.43 15.77
N GLY A 6 -13.54 18.68 16.16
CA GLY A 6 -14.25 19.22 17.33
C GLY A 6 -13.77 18.57 18.64
N SER A 7 -14.69 17.99 19.41
CA SER A 7 -14.40 17.22 20.64
C SER A 7 -14.31 15.71 20.39
N GLU A 8 -14.54 15.24 19.15
CA GLU A 8 -14.56 13.82 18.81
C GLU A 8 -13.24 13.39 18.18
N MET A 9 -12.78 12.21 18.58
CA MET A 9 -11.57 11.59 18.06
C MET A 9 -11.92 10.77 16.83
N CYS A 10 -11.43 11.16 15.65
CA CYS A 10 -11.61 10.37 14.45
C CYS A 10 -10.65 9.16 14.42
N ILE A 11 -11.12 8.10 13.81
CA ILE A 11 -10.36 6.85 13.63
C ILE A 11 -9.77 6.85 12.20
N ARG A 12 -8.63 6.20 12.04
CA ARG A 12 -7.98 6.00 10.74
C ARG A 12 -7.83 4.52 10.46
N ASP A 13 -8.22 4.12 9.25
CA ASP A 13 -8.07 2.76 8.75
C ASP A 13 -7.68 2.76 7.28
N SER A 14 -7.39 1.61 6.72
CA SER A 14 -7.12 1.39 5.30
C SER A 14 -8.05 0.36 4.72
N GLY A 15 -8.43 0.56 3.47
CA GLY A 15 -9.34 -0.33 2.79
C GLY A 15 -9.35 -0.14 1.29
N THR A 16 -10.22 -0.90 0.63
CA THR A 16 -10.47 -0.85 -0.80
C THR A 16 -11.92 -0.43 -1.04
N ILE A 17 -12.12 0.55 -1.91
CA ILE A 17 -13.46 0.98 -2.33
C ILE A 17 -14.09 -0.09 -3.20
N GLU A 18 -15.32 -0.47 -2.89
CA GLU A 18 -16.18 -1.29 -3.74
C GLU A 18 -17.44 -0.50 -4.10
N VAL A 19 -17.63 -0.27 -5.40
CA VAL A 19 -18.77 0.47 -5.96
C VAL A 19 -19.90 -0.52 -6.23
N ILE A 20 -21.10 -0.26 -5.65
CA ILE A 20 -22.29 -1.12 -5.76
C ILE A 20 -23.42 -0.50 -6.56
N GLY A 21 -23.31 0.76 -6.96
CA GLY A 21 -24.31 1.49 -7.73
C GLY A 21 -23.75 2.76 -8.34
N GLU A 22 -24.58 3.60 -8.95
CA GLU A 22 -24.10 4.84 -9.59
C GLU A 22 -23.43 5.82 -8.61
N LYS A 23 -23.84 5.81 -7.34
CA LYS A 23 -23.33 6.70 -6.29
C LYS A 23 -23.11 5.99 -4.96
N GLU A 24 -23.32 4.68 -4.93
CA GLU A 24 -23.21 3.89 -3.72
C GLU A 24 -21.94 3.07 -3.74
N TYR A 25 -21.24 3.09 -2.64
CA TYR A 25 -19.99 2.36 -2.42
C TYR A 25 -19.82 2.05 -0.94
N PHE A 26 -18.97 1.09 -0.67
CA PHE A 26 -18.51 0.77 0.68
C PHE A 26 -17.01 0.47 0.67
N PHE A 27 -16.45 0.24 1.84
CA PHE A 27 -15.04 -0.12 1.99
C PHE A 27 -14.92 -1.55 2.49
N ASN A 28 -14.09 -2.34 1.81
CA ASN A 28 -13.53 -3.56 2.37
C ASN A 28 -12.26 -3.17 3.12
N LEU A 29 -12.29 -3.25 4.44
CA LEU A 29 -11.14 -2.92 5.30
C LEU A 29 -10.07 -4.01 5.24
N ASP A 30 -8.85 -3.66 5.57
CA ASP A 30 -7.70 -4.58 5.48
C ASP A 30 -7.76 -5.71 6.51
N ASP A 31 -8.51 -5.57 7.58
CA ASP A 31 -8.83 -6.62 8.57
C ASP A 31 -9.93 -7.59 8.14
N GLY A 32 -10.64 -7.28 7.05
CA GLY A 32 -11.72 -8.08 6.48
C GLY A 32 -13.12 -7.58 6.77
N ASP A 33 -13.26 -6.53 7.58
CA ASP A 33 -14.54 -5.93 7.91
C ASP A 33 -15.07 -5.05 6.77
N LYS A 34 -16.38 -4.80 6.76
CA LYS A 34 -17.06 -3.93 5.79
C LYS A 34 -17.57 -2.67 6.45
N MET A 35 -17.26 -1.54 5.83
CA MET A 35 -17.63 -0.22 6.34
C MET A 35 -18.51 0.51 5.34
N TYR A 36 -19.70 0.97 5.78
CA TYR A 36 -20.62 1.76 4.96
C TYR A 36 -20.58 3.25 5.34
N PRO A 37 -20.36 4.15 4.38
CA PRO A 37 -20.28 5.57 4.65
C PRO A 37 -21.65 6.26 4.51
N SER A 38 -22.50 6.21 5.53
CA SER A 38 -23.82 6.87 5.51
C SER A 38 -23.73 8.39 5.44
N ASP A 39 -22.69 9.00 6.01
CA ASP A 39 -22.49 10.44 5.98
C ASP A 39 -21.19 10.78 5.26
N THR A 40 -21.31 11.36 4.08
CA THR A 40 -20.19 11.79 3.21
C THR A 40 -20.12 13.30 3.06
N THR A 41 -20.74 14.07 3.95
CA THR A 41 -20.88 15.54 3.84
C THR A 41 -19.55 16.29 3.81
N TYR A 42 -18.46 15.73 4.32
CA TYR A 42 -17.12 16.34 4.26
C TYR A 42 -16.31 15.96 3.03
N ILE A 43 -16.79 15.00 2.20
CA ILE A 43 -16.09 14.50 1.02
C ILE A 43 -16.64 15.14 -0.25
N HIS A 44 -16.36 16.44 -0.47
CA HIS A 44 -17.00 17.21 -1.54
C HIS A 44 -16.38 17.01 -2.94
N ASN A 45 -15.08 16.75 -3.01
CA ASN A 45 -14.33 16.75 -4.27
C ASN A 45 -13.57 15.43 -4.51
N TYR A 46 -14.04 14.33 -3.94
CA TYR A 46 -13.42 13.03 -4.12
C TYR A 46 -14.12 12.24 -5.22
N THR A 47 -13.35 11.80 -6.22
CA THR A 47 -13.86 10.90 -7.25
C THR A 47 -13.73 9.46 -6.77
N VAL A 48 -14.86 8.80 -6.58
CA VAL A 48 -14.92 7.40 -6.16
C VAL A 48 -14.60 6.50 -7.35
N GLU A 49 -13.57 5.65 -7.19
CA GLU A 49 -13.18 4.66 -8.19
C GLU A 49 -13.25 3.25 -7.59
N ASN A 50 -13.79 2.30 -8.36
CA ASN A 50 -13.85 0.92 -7.92
C ASN A 50 -12.45 0.32 -7.80
N ASN A 51 -12.21 -0.47 -6.75
CA ASN A 51 -10.91 -1.06 -6.40
C ASN A 51 -9.81 -0.05 -6.03
N GLN A 52 -10.14 1.21 -5.78
CA GLN A 52 -9.18 2.18 -5.27
C GLN A 52 -8.81 1.86 -3.81
N ARG A 53 -7.53 1.75 -3.54
CA ARG A 53 -6.99 1.63 -2.18
C ARG A 53 -6.95 3.00 -1.51
N VAL A 54 -7.46 3.10 -0.29
CA VAL A 54 -7.61 4.39 0.43
C VAL A 54 -7.24 4.29 1.90
N PHE A 55 -6.74 5.40 2.43
CA PHE A 55 -6.85 5.73 3.85
C PHE A 55 -8.19 6.40 4.12
N ILE A 56 -8.82 6.00 5.20
CA ILE A 56 -10.15 6.43 5.60
C ILE A 56 -10.05 7.06 6.97
N HIS A 57 -10.40 8.34 7.08
CA HIS A 57 -10.58 9.02 8.36
C HIS A 57 -12.07 9.16 8.60
N PHE A 58 -12.56 8.68 9.72
CA PHE A 58 -13.99 8.55 9.96
C PHE A 58 -14.37 8.67 11.44
N LEU A 59 -15.66 8.92 11.67
CA LEU A 59 -16.33 8.81 12.97
C LEU A 59 -17.36 7.70 12.88
N PRO A 60 -17.39 6.74 13.83
CA PRO A 60 -18.45 5.76 13.90
C PRO A 60 -19.81 6.43 14.18
N LEU A 61 -20.87 5.90 13.55
CA LEU A 61 -22.26 6.27 13.81
C LEU A 61 -22.95 5.17 14.62
N GLU A 62 -23.92 5.55 15.44
CA GLU A 62 -24.62 4.61 16.32
C GLU A 62 -25.60 3.70 15.58
N GLU A 63 -26.10 4.13 14.40
CA GLU A 63 -27.07 3.38 13.61
C GLU A 63 -26.37 2.25 12.83
N ASP A 64 -26.79 1.02 13.05
CA ASP A 64 -26.30 -0.15 12.32
C ASP A 64 -26.91 -0.23 10.91
N ILE A 65 -26.09 -0.57 9.93
CA ILE A 65 -26.53 -0.85 8.55
C ILE A 65 -26.42 -2.37 8.30
N PRO A 66 -27.53 -3.07 7.98
CA PRO A 66 -27.48 -4.51 7.77
C PRO A 66 -26.50 -4.91 6.67
N GLY A 67 -25.62 -5.86 6.95
CA GLY A 67 -24.61 -6.37 6.03
C GLY A 67 -23.25 -5.65 6.07
N TYR A 68 -23.09 -4.69 6.98
CA TYR A 68 -21.84 -3.97 7.24
C TYR A 68 -21.48 -4.03 8.71
N ASP A 69 -20.19 -4.05 9.00
CA ASP A 69 -19.65 -4.11 10.36
C ASP A 69 -19.58 -2.71 11.00
N TYR A 70 -19.41 -1.69 10.16
CA TYR A 70 -19.38 -0.28 10.57
C TYR A 70 -20.26 0.58 9.71
N ASN A 71 -20.96 1.52 10.36
CA ASN A 71 -21.62 2.66 9.75
C ASN A 71 -20.88 3.94 10.15
N VAL A 72 -20.50 4.79 9.19
CA VAL A 72 -19.58 5.88 9.49
C VAL A 72 -19.92 7.20 8.79
N LYS A 73 -19.45 8.28 9.43
CA LYS A 73 -19.28 9.58 8.82
C LYS A 73 -17.85 9.71 8.34
N LEU A 74 -17.67 9.93 7.03
CA LEU A 74 -16.35 10.19 6.46
C LEU A 74 -15.87 11.60 6.79
N ILE A 75 -14.64 11.70 7.26
CA ILE A 75 -13.95 12.96 7.52
C ILE A 75 -13.00 13.28 6.39
N GLN A 76 -12.23 12.28 5.93
CA GLN A 76 -11.26 12.43 4.84
C GLN A 76 -11.00 11.08 4.17
N LEU A 77 -10.79 11.12 2.85
CA LEU A 77 -10.28 10.00 2.05
C LEU A 77 -8.98 10.42 1.38
N GLU A 78 -7.98 9.56 1.45
CA GLU A 78 -6.70 9.74 0.77
C GLU A 78 -6.37 8.49 -0.04
N ASN A 79 -6.06 8.65 -1.33
CA ASN A 79 -5.67 7.52 -2.15
C ASN A 79 -4.32 6.95 -1.69
N ILE A 80 -4.23 5.65 -1.55
CA ILE A 80 -2.97 4.94 -1.38
C ILE A 80 -2.37 4.72 -2.76
N LEU A 81 -1.09 5.09 -2.94
CA LEU A 81 -0.35 4.81 -4.17
C LEU A 81 -0.42 3.32 -4.47
N THR A 82 -0.98 2.96 -5.62
CA THR A 82 -1.20 1.55 -6.01
C THR A 82 -0.55 1.31 -7.37
N LYS A 83 0.36 0.33 -7.43
CA LYS A 83 1.20 0.07 -8.60
C LYS A 83 1.19 -1.41 -9.00
N ASP A 84 1.54 -1.67 -10.25
CA ASP A 84 1.84 -3.01 -10.72
C ASP A 84 3.28 -3.40 -10.36
N ILE A 85 3.52 -4.69 -10.23
CA ILE A 85 4.86 -5.26 -10.10
C ILE A 85 5.47 -5.31 -11.51
N ILE A 86 6.68 -4.80 -11.66
CA ILE A 86 7.35 -4.65 -12.94
C ILE A 86 8.67 -5.43 -12.99
N PRO A 87 9.15 -5.83 -14.18
CA PRO A 87 10.48 -6.39 -14.31
C PRO A 87 11.56 -5.32 -14.11
N LEU A 88 12.67 -5.70 -13.48
CA LEU A 88 13.91 -4.93 -13.44
C LEU A 88 14.91 -5.61 -14.38
N THR A 89 15.29 -4.91 -15.42
CA THR A 89 16.27 -5.34 -16.41
C THR A 89 17.55 -4.48 -16.31
N GLU A 90 18.60 -4.84 -17.01
CA GLU A 90 19.82 -4.02 -17.08
C GLU A 90 19.53 -2.60 -17.59
N GLU A 91 18.61 -2.45 -18.55
CA GLU A 91 18.22 -1.17 -19.13
C GLU A 91 17.43 -0.29 -18.16
N THR A 92 16.64 -0.87 -17.26
CA THR A 92 15.76 -0.14 -16.34
C THR A 92 16.33 0.04 -14.94
N ALA A 93 17.43 -0.64 -14.62
CA ALA A 93 17.99 -0.69 -13.26
C ALA A 93 18.32 0.71 -12.70
N ASP A 94 18.94 1.58 -13.50
CA ASP A 94 19.32 2.93 -13.07
C ASP A 94 18.09 3.81 -12.83
N SER A 95 17.07 3.73 -13.67
CA SER A 95 15.84 4.52 -13.54
C SER A 95 14.96 4.04 -12.39
N ILE A 96 14.96 2.73 -12.12
CA ILE A 96 14.25 2.14 -10.98
C ILE A 96 14.97 2.51 -9.67
N GLY A 97 16.31 2.51 -9.70
CA GLY A 97 17.14 2.85 -8.56
C GLY A 97 17.20 1.78 -7.47
N ASN A 98 18.00 2.05 -6.45
CA ASN A 98 18.13 1.21 -5.25
C ASN A 98 18.56 2.03 -4.04
N ASP A 99 18.02 3.24 -3.92
CA ASP A 99 18.27 4.10 -2.77
C ASP A 99 17.68 3.48 -1.50
N ARG A 100 18.21 3.89 -0.37
CA ARG A 100 17.83 3.32 0.92
C ARG A 100 16.40 3.68 1.32
N ILE A 101 15.65 2.67 1.78
CA ILE A 101 14.28 2.78 2.26
C ILE A 101 14.03 1.71 3.32
N ASN A 102 13.29 2.01 4.36
CA ASN A 102 12.83 1.00 5.30
C ASN A 102 11.44 0.50 4.90
N ALA A 103 11.23 -0.81 4.93
CA ALA A 103 9.91 -1.41 4.98
C ALA A 103 9.59 -1.68 6.46
N THR A 104 8.69 -0.90 7.05
CA THR A 104 8.39 -0.97 8.48
C THR A 104 7.27 -1.94 8.81
N SER A 105 6.39 -2.21 7.85
CA SER A 105 5.35 -3.22 7.94
C SER A 105 4.96 -3.75 6.56
N LEU A 106 4.60 -5.03 6.49
CA LEU A 106 4.10 -5.68 5.28
C LEU A 106 2.84 -6.48 5.63
N TRP A 107 1.80 -6.34 4.80
CA TRP A 107 0.59 -7.18 4.93
C TRP A 107 -0.08 -7.39 3.58
N ILE A 108 -0.82 -8.49 3.47
CA ILE A 108 -1.58 -8.82 2.26
C ILE A 108 -3.06 -8.64 2.55
N THR A 109 -3.75 -7.91 1.67
CA THR A 109 -5.20 -7.72 1.69
C THR A 109 -5.76 -7.98 0.31
N GLY A 110 -6.60 -9.01 0.16
CA GLY A 110 -7.09 -9.42 -1.15
C GLY A 110 -5.92 -9.67 -2.11
N ASN A 111 -5.91 -8.96 -3.23
CA ASN A 111 -4.86 -9.07 -4.26
C ASN A 111 -3.74 -8.02 -4.12
N TYR A 112 -3.57 -7.43 -2.94
CA TYR A 112 -2.57 -6.39 -2.72
C TYR A 112 -1.55 -6.79 -1.68
N LEU A 113 -0.26 -6.60 -2.00
CA LEU A 113 0.80 -6.47 -1.01
C LEU A 113 0.92 -5.00 -0.63
N ASN A 114 0.76 -4.69 0.64
CA ASN A 114 0.91 -3.36 1.18
C ASN A 114 2.24 -3.26 1.92
N ILE A 115 2.97 -2.18 1.68
CA ILE A 115 4.26 -1.89 2.32
C ILE A 115 4.17 -0.51 2.98
N GLU A 116 4.21 -0.48 4.30
CA GLU A 116 4.48 0.75 5.03
C GLU A 116 5.99 1.01 4.97
N HIS A 117 6.36 2.23 4.61
CA HIS A 117 7.75 2.57 4.35
C HIS A 117 8.16 3.88 5.00
N GLN A 118 9.47 4.03 5.18
CA GLN A 118 10.12 5.25 5.62
C GLN A 118 11.33 5.53 4.73
N PHE A 119 11.47 6.77 4.28
CA PHE A 119 12.67 7.28 3.63
C PHE A 119 12.93 8.74 4.06
N PHE A 120 14.12 9.25 3.78
CA PHE A 120 14.44 10.65 4.04
C PHE A 120 14.26 11.49 2.77
N HIS A 121 13.77 12.72 2.92
CA HIS A 121 13.53 13.69 1.84
C HIS A 121 13.83 15.13 2.27
N SER A 122 13.94 16.04 1.30
CA SER A 122 14.26 17.44 1.53
C SER A 122 13.07 18.33 1.93
N ASN A 123 11.85 17.82 1.97
CA ASN A 123 10.58 18.58 2.04
C ASN A 123 10.30 19.46 0.81
N ASN A 124 11.01 19.26 -0.29
CA ASN A 124 10.71 19.98 -1.53
C ASN A 124 9.56 19.27 -2.27
N PRO A 125 8.39 19.90 -2.47
CA PRO A 125 7.23 19.27 -3.11
C PRO A 125 7.47 18.92 -4.58
N ASP A 126 8.46 19.52 -5.23
CA ASP A 126 8.83 19.25 -6.63
C ASP A 126 9.73 18.00 -6.77
N LYS A 127 10.28 17.53 -5.65
CA LYS A 127 11.12 16.33 -5.60
C LYS A 127 10.26 15.10 -5.24
N LYS A 128 9.85 14.37 -6.28
CA LYS A 128 9.07 13.14 -6.10
C LYS A 128 9.98 11.92 -6.13
N HIS A 129 9.90 11.10 -5.11
CA HIS A 129 10.58 9.82 -5.05
C HIS A 129 9.78 8.75 -5.79
N MET A 130 10.48 7.80 -6.39
CA MET A 130 9.86 6.65 -7.08
C MET A 130 9.96 5.40 -6.22
N LEU A 131 8.84 4.71 -6.06
CA LEU A 131 8.76 3.41 -5.38
C LEU A 131 8.34 2.35 -6.40
N ASN A 132 9.03 1.22 -6.43
CA ASN A 132 8.68 0.08 -7.26
C ASN A 132 8.86 -1.22 -6.50
N LEU A 133 8.03 -2.20 -6.81
CA LEU A 133 8.25 -3.60 -6.47
C LEU A 133 8.57 -4.34 -7.76
N VAL A 134 9.69 -5.06 -7.79
CA VAL A 134 10.22 -5.59 -9.04
C VAL A 134 10.54 -7.09 -8.96
N ILE A 135 10.41 -7.76 -10.11
CA ILE A 135 11.06 -9.04 -10.39
C ILE A 135 12.43 -8.72 -10.97
N ASN A 136 13.49 -9.00 -10.24
CA ASN A 136 14.85 -8.69 -10.71
C ASN A 136 15.35 -9.76 -11.68
N GLU A 137 15.30 -9.46 -12.97
CA GLU A 137 15.77 -10.33 -14.06
C GLU A 137 17.31 -10.30 -14.25
N THR A 138 18.01 -9.39 -13.57
CA THR A 138 19.48 -9.29 -13.61
C THR A 138 20.14 -10.12 -12.49
N ALA A 139 19.36 -10.59 -11.51
CA ALA A 139 19.84 -11.46 -10.45
C ALA A 139 20.00 -12.91 -10.91
N GLU A 140 20.71 -13.70 -10.09
CA GLU A 140 20.74 -15.15 -10.30
C GLU A 140 19.32 -15.72 -10.32
N THR A 141 19.10 -16.69 -11.20
CA THR A 141 17.79 -17.37 -11.30
C THR A 141 17.42 -17.97 -9.94
N PRO A 142 16.27 -17.61 -9.37
CA PRO A 142 15.84 -18.18 -8.09
C PRO A 142 15.75 -19.70 -8.16
N ASP A 143 16.04 -20.37 -7.03
CA ASP A 143 15.85 -21.81 -6.90
C ASP A 143 14.36 -22.14 -7.18
N PRO A 144 14.06 -23.00 -8.17
CA PRO A 144 12.68 -23.40 -8.45
C PRO A 144 11.99 -24.08 -7.26
N GLU A 145 12.75 -24.73 -6.37
CA GLU A 145 12.24 -25.39 -5.16
C GLU A 145 11.98 -24.41 -4.00
N ASP A 146 12.35 -23.12 -4.14
CA ASP A 146 12.06 -22.13 -3.11
C ASP A 146 10.55 -21.94 -2.97
N GLU A 147 10.03 -22.18 -1.77
CA GLU A 147 8.62 -22.02 -1.44
C GLU A 147 8.15 -20.55 -1.51
N TYR A 148 9.07 -19.59 -1.51
CA TYR A 148 8.79 -18.16 -1.55
C TYR A 148 9.23 -17.55 -2.87
N PHE A 149 8.35 -16.73 -3.45
CA PHE A 149 8.68 -15.95 -4.64
C PHE A 149 9.41 -14.66 -4.26
N THR A 150 10.56 -14.42 -4.88
CA THR A 150 11.42 -13.27 -4.53
C THR A 150 11.07 -12.03 -5.33
N LEU A 151 10.86 -10.92 -4.63
CA LEU A 151 10.67 -9.58 -5.16
C LEU A 151 11.64 -8.61 -4.48
N GLU A 152 11.91 -7.47 -5.11
CA GLU A 152 12.71 -6.42 -4.52
C GLU A 152 11.92 -5.13 -4.42
N PHE A 153 11.87 -4.54 -3.24
CA PHE A 153 11.28 -3.22 -3.03
C PHE A 153 12.35 -2.16 -3.27
N ARG A 154 12.16 -1.37 -4.30
CA ARG A 154 13.12 -0.43 -4.83
C ARG A 154 12.66 1.01 -4.66
N HIS A 155 13.62 1.89 -4.42
CA HIS A 155 13.43 3.31 -4.21
C HIS A 155 14.42 4.09 -5.07
N ASN A 156 13.95 5.16 -5.71
CA ASN A 156 14.79 6.16 -6.36
C ASN A 156 14.43 7.54 -5.79
N ALA A 157 15.37 8.12 -5.08
CA ALA A 157 15.25 9.46 -4.48
C ALA A 157 15.59 10.58 -5.48
N TYR A 158 16.09 10.26 -6.69
CA TYR A 158 16.54 11.24 -7.69
C TYR A 158 17.52 12.28 -7.13
N ASN A 159 18.45 11.82 -6.27
CA ASN A 159 19.44 12.65 -5.56
C ASN A 159 18.81 13.75 -4.69
N ASP A 160 17.62 13.50 -4.13
CA ASP A 160 17.04 14.40 -3.15
C ASP A 160 17.82 14.36 -1.84
N GLU A 161 17.87 15.51 -1.15
CA GLU A 161 18.59 15.62 0.12
C GLU A 161 17.87 14.88 1.24
N GLN A 162 18.63 14.13 2.03
CA GLN A 162 18.12 13.32 3.14
C GLN A 162 18.05 14.13 4.44
N ARG A 163 17.01 14.95 4.63
CA ARG A 163 16.85 15.84 5.79
C ARG A 163 15.80 15.37 6.78
N THR A 164 14.62 15.02 6.30
CA THR A 164 13.43 14.74 7.11
C THR A 164 12.89 13.36 6.81
N PRO A 165 12.54 12.54 7.82
CA PRO A 165 11.91 11.26 7.59
C PRO A 165 10.47 11.44 7.07
N GLY A 166 10.14 10.75 5.99
CA GLY A 166 8.81 10.62 5.43
C GLY A 166 8.27 9.22 5.61
N TRP A 167 6.97 9.10 5.79
CA TRP A 167 6.25 7.85 5.98
C TRP A 167 5.12 7.74 4.98
N GLY A 168 4.85 6.53 4.52
CA GLY A 168 3.72 6.29 3.65
C GLY A 168 3.42 4.81 3.51
N ILE A 169 2.36 4.53 2.76
CA ILE A 169 2.02 3.18 2.33
C ILE A 169 1.94 3.17 0.81
N VAL A 170 2.43 2.09 0.22
CA VAL A 170 2.26 1.75 -1.17
C VAL A 170 1.65 0.36 -1.28
N SER A 171 0.72 0.17 -2.20
CA SER A 171 0.09 -1.11 -2.50
C SER A 171 0.53 -1.61 -3.87
N PHE A 172 0.84 -2.90 -3.97
CA PHE A 172 1.24 -3.55 -5.22
C PHE A 172 0.27 -4.68 -5.58
N ARG A 173 -0.16 -4.71 -6.85
CA ARG A 173 -1.12 -5.70 -7.35
C ARG A 173 -0.46 -7.05 -7.56
N LEU A 174 -0.87 -8.06 -6.78
CA LEU A 174 -0.37 -9.44 -6.87
C LEU A 174 -1.02 -10.23 -8.02
N ASP A 175 -2.21 -9.87 -8.47
CA ASP A 175 -2.89 -10.51 -9.60
C ASP A 175 -2.07 -10.45 -10.90
N LYS A 176 -1.24 -9.42 -11.06
CA LYS A 176 -0.35 -9.26 -12.22
C LYS A 176 0.75 -10.33 -12.30
N ILE A 177 1.08 -10.93 -11.18
CA ILE A 177 2.09 -12.02 -11.09
C ILE A 177 1.47 -13.34 -10.61
N ALA A 178 0.16 -13.50 -10.73
CA ALA A 178 -0.55 -14.68 -10.23
C ALA A 178 0.02 -16.01 -10.73
N LYS A 179 0.53 -16.04 -11.97
CA LYS A 179 1.18 -17.24 -12.55
C LYS A 179 2.46 -17.61 -11.81
N GLN A 180 3.28 -16.62 -11.47
CA GLN A 180 4.55 -16.82 -10.74
C GLN A 180 4.30 -17.26 -9.29
N LEU A 181 3.14 -16.88 -8.73
CA LEU A 181 2.76 -17.22 -7.36
C LEU A 181 2.12 -18.62 -7.25
N THR A 182 1.80 -19.26 -8.37
CA THR A 182 1.20 -20.60 -8.35
C THR A 182 2.11 -21.60 -7.64
N GLY A 183 1.59 -22.23 -6.58
CA GLY A 183 2.34 -23.21 -5.79
C GLY A 183 3.32 -22.62 -4.77
N LYS A 184 3.45 -21.31 -4.71
CA LYS A 184 4.28 -20.63 -3.71
C LYS A 184 3.54 -20.46 -2.39
N LYS A 185 4.26 -20.61 -1.28
CA LYS A 185 3.78 -20.40 0.07
C LYS A 185 3.64 -18.90 0.40
N GLY A 186 4.57 -18.11 -0.13
CA GLY A 186 4.65 -16.69 0.20
C GLY A 186 5.60 -15.89 -0.68
N LEU A 187 5.93 -14.71 -0.20
CA LEU A 187 6.83 -13.75 -0.83
C LEU A 187 8.07 -13.53 0.02
N LYS A 188 9.23 -13.40 -0.62
CA LYS A 188 10.45 -12.81 -0.06
C LYS A 188 10.59 -11.41 -0.62
N ILE A 189 10.65 -10.41 0.23
CA ILE A 189 10.82 -9.01 -0.16
C ILE A 189 12.21 -8.55 0.26
N ILE A 190 13.06 -8.29 -0.72
CA ILE A 190 14.41 -7.77 -0.51
C ILE A 190 14.33 -6.24 -0.50
N VAL A 191 14.97 -5.61 0.47
CA VAL A 191 14.96 -4.16 0.67
C VAL A 191 16.38 -3.68 1.00
N ASN A 192 16.83 -2.60 0.36
CA ASN A 192 18.04 -1.88 0.76
C ASN A 192 17.70 -0.88 1.87
N THR A 193 17.87 -1.29 3.13
CA THR A 193 17.38 -0.51 4.27
C THR A 193 18.29 0.67 4.63
N ILE A 194 17.74 1.63 5.36
CA ILE A 194 18.45 2.86 5.76
C ILE A 194 19.63 2.53 6.67
N TYR A 195 19.46 1.61 7.63
CA TYR A 195 20.42 1.38 8.70
C TYR A 195 21.18 0.06 8.58
N ASP A 196 20.52 -1.01 8.09
CA ASP A 196 21.02 -2.37 8.18
C ASP A 196 21.44 -2.97 6.83
N GLY A 197 21.51 -2.13 5.78
CA GLY A 197 21.82 -2.57 4.41
C GLY A 197 20.72 -3.47 3.82
N LYS A 198 21.12 -4.46 3.04
CA LYS A 198 20.19 -5.37 2.38
C LYS A 198 19.54 -6.32 3.40
N GLN A 199 18.21 -6.24 3.53
CA GLN A 199 17.39 -7.10 4.38
C GLN A 199 16.38 -7.89 3.54
N THR A 200 15.93 -9.02 4.06
CA THR A 200 14.92 -9.87 3.43
C THR A 200 13.78 -10.12 4.41
N TYR A 201 12.57 -9.80 3.98
CA TYR A 201 11.35 -10.04 4.75
C TYR A 201 10.53 -11.11 4.05
N THR A 202 9.89 -11.99 4.82
CA THR A 202 9.00 -13.01 4.29
C THR A 202 7.57 -12.75 4.74
N ILE A 203 6.62 -13.03 3.85
CA ILE A 203 5.20 -12.94 4.15
C ILE A 203 4.46 -14.10 3.45
N ASP A 204 3.64 -14.82 4.21
CA ASP A 204 2.85 -15.93 3.65
C ASP A 204 1.65 -15.40 2.87
N LEU A 205 1.36 -16.01 1.72
CA LEU A 205 0.11 -15.77 1.00
C LEU A 205 -1.04 -16.37 1.82
N LYS A 206 -2.07 -15.57 2.08
CA LYS A 206 -3.29 -16.08 2.72
C LYS A 206 -3.92 -17.13 1.79
N LYS A 207 -4.20 -18.29 2.33
CA LYS A 207 -4.95 -19.36 1.65
C LYS A 207 -6.43 -19.04 1.65
#